data_363daf23bb0d3cf537ad3442c6b43250
#
_entry.id   363daf23bb0d3cf537ad3442c6b43250
#
_cell.length_a   1.000
_cell.length_b   1.000
_cell.length_c   1.000
_cell.angle_alpha   90.00
_cell.angle_beta   90.00
_cell.angle_gamma   90.00
#
_symmetry.space_group_name_H-M   'P 1'
#
loop_
_entity.id
_entity.type
_entity.pdbx_description
1 polymer ?
#
loop_
_entity_poly.entity_id
_entity_poly.type
_entity_poly.pdbx_seq_one_letter_code
_entity_poly.pdbx_strand_id
1 'polypeptide(L)'
;MALALVAALLLITIGCVYLFVAHPWWFPAGVSAYAASVDHEFNIAFWLLGGLFIVAQVALAIFILRAWRRNKSSYYVGNWRLELGWTLAVAVLFFWFHFSGGEVWSSMRMQEPEPQALRVEVTGAQFQWYFRYPGADGIFGRVDPQKFSKPEEGNGLGIDPNDPAGRDDVVSTSLMLPVNRDIELDLRGQDVIHSLFIPAMRFKQDTVPGMTIETRLHPTQLGNFEIACAELCGTGHYRMRALARVVTEQQFAAWLKAHEAQQ
;
A
#
# COMPACT_ATOMS: atom_id res chain seq x y z
N MET A 1 -2.81 41.43 -20.35
CA MET A 1 -1.99 40.50 -19.55
C MET A 1 -2.80 39.83 -18.44
N ALA A 2 -3.48 40.58 -17.53
CA ALA A 2 -4.27 39.97 -16.43
C ALA A 2 -5.38 39.01 -16.88
N LEU A 3 -6.15 39.36 -17.91
CA LEU A 3 -7.20 38.48 -18.47
C LEU A 3 -6.62 37.17 -19.03
N ALA A 4 -5.49 37.26 -19.70
CA ALA A 4 -4.83 36.07 -20.22
C ALA A 4 -4.31 35.16 -19.09
N LEU A 5 -3.77 35.72 -18.00
CA LEU A 5 -3.35 34.97 -16.81
C LEU A 5 -4.54 34.28 -16.14
N VAL A 6 -5.67 35.00 -15.97
CA VAL A 6 -6.87 34.40 -15.38
C VAL A 6 -7.46 33.32 -16.27
N ALA A 7 -7.51 33.53 -17.58
CA ALA A 7 -7.97 32.51 -18.52
C ALA A 7 -7.07 31.26 -18.47
N ALA A 8 -5.74 31.40 -18.46
CA ALA A 8 -4.82 30.31 -18.34
C ALA A 8 -4.99 29.55 -17.00
N LEU A 9 -5.13 30.28 -15.90
CA LEU A 9 -5.37 29.72 -14.58
C LEU A 9 -6.63 28.84 -14.55
N LEU A 10 -7.74 29.38 -15.06
CA LEU A 10 -9.03 28.67 -15.08
C LEU A 10 -9.00 27.47 -16.04
N LEU A 11 -8.36 27.59 -17.20
CA LEU A 11 -8.21 26.47 -18.15
C LEU A 11 -7.37 25.34 -17.56
N ILE A 12 -6.27 25.66 -16.88
CA ILE A 12 -5.46 24.67 -16.18
C ILE A 12 -6.27 24.00 -15.08
N THR A 13 -6.99 24.78 -14.27
CA THR A 13 -7.84 24.23 -13.18
C THR A 13 -8.91 23.30 -13.74
N ILE A 14 -9.64 23.71 -14.78
CA ILE A 14 -10.65 22.88 -15.44
C ILE A 14 -10.01 21.61 -16.03
N GLY A 15 -8.86 21.76 -16.69
CA GLY A 15 -8.13 20.63 -17.27
C GLY A 15 -7.71 19.62 -16.20
N CYS A 16 -7.14 20.07 -15.09
CA CYS A 16 -6.77 19.21 -13.96
C CYS A 16 -7.96 18.48 -13.37
N VAL A 17 -9.06 19.20 -13.10
CA VAL A 17 -10.30 18.61 -12.56
C VAL A 17 -10.90 17.60 -13.54
N TYR A 18 -10.96 17.95 -14.82
CA TYR A 18 -11.46 17.05 -15.87
C TYR A 18 -10.62 15.76 -15.95
N LEU A 19 -9.30 15.89 -16.03
CA LEU A 19 -8.40 14.74 -16.07
C LEU A 19 -8.58 13.85 -14.84
N PHE A 20 -8.70 14.45 -13.67
CA PHE A 20 -8.88 13.71 -12.43
C PHE A 20 -10.21 12.96 -12.37
N VAL A 21 -11.31 13.60 -12.77
CA VAL A 21 -12.67 13.00 -12.75
C VAL A 21 -12.87 11.99 -13.88
N ALA A 22 -12.30 12.27 -15.08
CA ALA A 22 -12.49 11.44 -16.27
C ALA A 22 -11.64 10.14 -16.27
N HIS A 23 -10.69 10.02 -15.34
CA HIS A 23 -9.76 8.88 -15.32
C HIS A 23 -9.89 7.99 -14.07
N PRO A 24 -11.00 7.24 -13.93
CA PRO A 24 -11.24 6.37 -12.78
C PRO A 24 -10.28 5.17 -12.68
N TRP A 25 -9.47 4.88 -13.70
CA TRP A 25 -8.51 3.77 -13.72
C TRP A 25 -7.27 3.97 -12.82
N TRP A 26 -7.14 5.09 -12.15
CA TRP A 26 -6.03 5.34 -11.23
C TRP A 26 -6.05 4.41 -10.02
N PHE A 27 -7.23 3.91 -9.69
CA PHE A 27 -7.42 2.95 -8.63
C PHE A 27 -7.88 1.61 -9.22
N PRO A 28 -7.07 0.53 -9.14
CA PRO A 28 -7.56 -0.80 -9.44
C PRO A 28 -8.72 -1.17 -8.50
N ALA A 29 -9.60 -2.06 -8.91
CA ALA A 29 -10.68 -2.54 -8.06
C ALA A 29 -10.12 -3.07 -6.73
N GLY A 30 -10.75 -2.69 -5.61
CA GLY A 30 -10.36 -3.16 -4.29
C GLY A 30 -10.76 -4.62 -4.10
N VAL A 31 -9.82 -5.48 -3.68
CA VAL A 31 -10.02 -6.94 -3.58
C VAL A 31 -9.66 -7.49 -2.19
N SER A 32 -9.63 -6.64 -1.18
CA SER A 32 -9.48 -7.02 0.23
C SER A 32 -10.62 -6.47 1.07
N ALA A 33 -10.85 -7.07 2.23
CA ALA A 33 -11.89 -6.62 3.17
C ALA A 33 -11.72 -5.16 3.60
N TYR A 34 -10.48 -4.67 3.66
CA TYR A 34 -10.16 -3.30 4.07
C TYR A 34 -10.21 -2.29 2.92
N ALA A 35 -10.23 -2.75 1.67
CA ALA A 35 -10.13 -1.88 0.51
C ALA A 35 -11.24 -0.82 0.48
N ALA A 36 -12.47 -1.19 0.80
CA ALA A 36 -13.60 -0.26 0.81
C ALA A 36 -13.42 0.89 1.82
N SER A 37 -12.92 0.60 3.02
CA SER A 37 -12.68 1.61 4.06
C SER A 37 -11.54 2.55 3.66
N VAL A 38 -10.45 2.01 3.12
CA VAL A 38 -9.32 2.81 2.62
C VAL A 38 -9.76 3.69 1.46
N ASP A 39 -10.50 3.15 0.50
CA ASP A 39 -11.01 3.91 -0.66
C ASP A 39 -12.00 5.01 -0.24
N HIS A 40 -12.79 4.77 0.80
CA HIS A 40 -13.68 5.77 1.36
C HIS A 40 -12.91 6.97 1.90
N GLU A 41 -11.88 6.76 2.72
CA GLU A 41 -11.01 7.81 3.24
C GLU A 41 -10.31 8.59 2.12
N PHE A 42 -9.77 7.90 1.13
CA PHE A 42 -9.19 8.54 -0.04
C PHE A 42 -10.20 9.39 -0.82
N ASN A 43 -11.40 8.89 -1.04
CA ASN A 43 -12.43 9.62 -1.76
C ASN A 43 -12.83 10.90 -1.02
N ILE A 44 -13.03 10.83 0.31
CA ILE A 44 -13.33 12.03 1.11
C ILE A 44 -12.18 13.05 1.00
N ALA A 45 -10.92 12.58 1.16
CA ALA A 45 -9.76 13.44 1.04
C ALA A 45 -9.69 14.11 -0.34
N PHE A 46 -9.92 13.39 -1.41
CA PHE A 46 -9.88 13.92 -2.78
C PHE A 46 -10.97 14.94 -3.05
N TRP A 47 -12.21 14.67 -2.64
CA TRP A 47 -13.30 15.63 -2.83
C TRP A 47 -13.11 16.90 -2.01
N LEU A 48 -12.65 16.77 -0.78
CA LEU A 48 -12.40 17.90 0.09
C LEU A 48 -11.23 18.75 -0.40
N LEU A 49 -10.07 18.12 -0.64
CA LEU A 49 -8.87 18.81 -1.13
C LEU A 49 -9.08 19.38 -2.54
N GLY A 50 -9.76 18.63 -3.41
CA GLY A 50 -10.15 19.10 -4.74
C GLY A 50 -11.07 20.33 -4.68
N GLY A 51 -12.04 20.32 -3.77
CA GLY A 51 -12.92 21.48 -3.51
C GLY A 51 -12.13 22.70 -3.01
N LEU A 52 -11.26 22.51 -2.03
CA LEU A 52 -10.37 23.57 -1.53
C LEU A 52 -9.45 24.12 -2.62
N PHE A 53 -8.89 23.24 -3.46
CA PHE A 53 -8.08 23.65 -4.61
C PHE A 53 -8.88 24.55 -5.56
N ILE A 54 -10.11 24.17 -5.94
CA ILE A 54 -10.97 24.97 -6.82
C ILE A 54 -11.25 26.32 -6.18
N VAL A 55 -11.63 26.35 -4.90
CA VAL A 55 -11.91 27.61 -4.17
C VAL A 55 -10.69 28.52 -4.16
N ALA A 56 -9.51 27.99 -3.91
CA ALA A 56 -8.25 28.75 -3.93
C ALA A 56 -7.97 29.34 -5.31
N GLN A 57 -8.14 28.56 -6.40
CA GLN A 57 -7.91 29.03 -7.76
C GLN A 57 -8.92 30.11 -8.17
N VAL A 58 -10.19 29.95 -7.81
CA VAL A 58 -11.23 30.96 -8.06
C VAL A 58 -10.95 32.24 -7.26
N ALA A 59 -10.57 32.13 -5.99
CA ALA A 59 -10.20 33.29 -5.18
C ALA A 59 -9.01 34.04 -5.78
N LEU A 60 -7.98 33.31 -6.20
CA LEU A 60 -6.82 33.91 -6.89
C LEU A 60 -7.22 34.64 -8.16
N ALA A 61 -8.06 34.04 -9.00
CA ALA A 61 -8.58 34.68 -10.21
C ALA A 61 -9.31 35.97 -9.90
N ILE A 62 -10.18 35.97 -8.85
CA ILE A 62 -10.92 37.16 -8.40
C ILE A 62 -9.97 38.26 -7.93
N PHE A 63 -8.94 37.91 -7.17
CA PHE A 63 -7.94 38.88 -6.68
C PHE A 63 -7.14 39.49 -7.82
N ILE A 64 -6.71 38.72 -8.81
CA ILE A 64 -6.02 39.25 -10.02
C ILE A 64 -6.92 40.21 -10.78
N LEU A 65 -8.20 39.86 -11.01
CA LEU A 65 -9.13 40.70 -11.71
C LEU A 65 -9.46 42.00 -10.94
N ARG A 66 -9.61 41.92 -9.64
CA ARG A 66 -9.83 43.12 -8.78
C ARG A 66 -8.62 44.02 -8.78
N ALA A 67 -7.41 43.49 -8.63
CA ALA A 67 -6.19 44.28 -8.69
C ALA A 67 -6.01 44.97 -10.04
N TRP A 68 -6.26 44.26 -11.13
CA TRP A 68 -6.20 44.80 -12.49
C TRP A 68 -7.21 45.94 -12.71
N ARG A 69 -8.47 45.76 -12.29
CA ARG A 69 -9.51 46.80 -12.44
C ARG A 69 -9.23 48.04 -11.60
N ARG A 70 -8.67 47.89 -10.42
CA ARG A 70 -8.36 49.01 -9.52
C ARG A 70 -7.07 49.75 -9.90
N ASN A 71 -6.23 49.16 -10.72
CA ASN A 71 -4.90 49.67 -11.11
C ASN A 71 -4.05 50.18 -9.93
N LYS A 72 -4.28 49.62 -8.74
CA LYS A 72 -3.57 49.95 -7.50
C LYS A 72 -3.34 48.65 -6.74
N SER A 73 -2.10 48.45 -6.31
CA SER A 73 -1.77 47.45 -5.30
C SER A 73 -1.82 48.11 -3.92
N SER A 74 -2.39 47.46 -2.94
CA SER A 74 -2.37 47.90 -1.55
C SER A 74 -1.58 46.86 -0.74
N TYR A 75 -0.68 47.35 0.08
CA TYR A 75 0.01 46.51 1.08
C TYR A 75 -0.93 46.27 2.25
N TYR A 76 -1.10 45.03 2.67
CA TYR A 76 -1.95 44.64 3.77
C TYR A 76 -1.12 43.92 4.85
N VAL A 77 -1.17 44.42 6.08
CA VAL A 77 -0.34 43.97 7.18
C VAL A 77 -0.82 42.63 7.80
N GLY A 78 -1.94 42.11 7.35
CA GLY A 78 -2.55 40.90 7.90
C GLY A 78 -3.76 41.19 8.82
N ASN A 79 -4.52 40.15 9.13
CA ASN A 79 -5.63 40.20 10.05
C ASN A 79 -5.58 38.96 10.96
N TRP A 80 -5.18 39.12 12.19
CA TRP A 80 -5.04 38.03 13.14
C TRP A 80 -6.31 37.19 13.31
N ARG A 81 -7.49 37.79 13.19
CA ARG A 81 -8.78 37.08 13.27
C ARG A 81 -8.99 36.14 12.07
N LEU A 82 -8.62 36.60 10.89
CA LEU A 82 -8.68 35.81 9.67
C LEU A 82 -7.65 34.68 9.73
N GLU A 83 -6.42 35.02 10.18
CA GLU A 83 -5.34 34.04 10.34
C GLU A 83 -5.71 32.97 11.35
N LEU A 84 -6.25 33.35 12.50
CA LEU A 84 -6.76 32.40 13.50
C LEU A 84 -7.90 31.54 12.92
N GLY A 85 -8.82 32.16 12.15
CA GLY A 85 -9.97 31.46 11.56
C GLY A 85 -9.54 30.32 10.63
N TRP A 86 -8.64 30.58 9.66
CA TRP A 86 -8.20 29.49 8.78
C TRP A 86 -7.28 28.49 9.48
N THR A 87 -6.44 28.95 10.45
CA THR A 87 -5.61 28.04 11.22
C THR A 87 -6.47 27.04 12.01
N LEU A 88 -7.51 27.52 12.67
CA LEU A 88 -8.45 26.65 13.39
C LEU A 88 -9.21 25.72 12.42
N ALA A 89 -9.65 26.23 11.27
CA ALA A 89 -10.33 25.39 10.27
C ALA A 89 -9.44 24.26 9.75
N VAL A 90 -8.18 24.58 9.45
CA VAL A 90 -7.19 23.57 9.01
C VAL A 90 -6.86 22.60 10.16
N ALA A 91 -6.73 23.08 11.39
CA ALA A 91 -6.48 22.22 12.55
C ALA A 91 -7.64 21.23 12.79
N VAL A 92 -8.90 21.71 12.75
CA VAL A 92 -10.08 20.85 12.88
C VAL A 92 -10.11 19.79 11.78
N LEU A 93 -9.84 20.17 10.53
CA LEU A 93 -9.79 19.28 9.40
C LEU A 93 -8.70 18.21 9.58
N PHE A 94 -7.51 18.63 10.00
CA PHE A 94 -6.36 17.73 10.24
C PHE A 94 -6.67 16.72 11.34
N PHE A 95 -7.23 17.16 12.47
CA PHE A 95 -7.61 16.26 13.55
C PHE A 95 -8.72 15.30 13.13
N TRP A 96 -9.69 15.76 12.36
CA TRP A 96 -10.75 14.89 11.85
C TRP A 96 -10.17 13.76 10.97
N PHE A 97 -9.31 14.06 10.01
CA PHE A 97 -8.64 13.05 9.19
C PHE A 97 -7.73 12.13 10.02
N HIS A 98 -7.08 12.68 11.04
CA HIS A 98 -6.22 11.87 11.92
C HIS A 98 -7.04 10.80 12.67
N PHE A 99 -8.18 11.18 13.24
CA PHE A 99 -9.02 10.23 13.96
C PHE A 99 -9.73 9.25 13.04
N SER A 100 -10.29 9.71 11.92
CA SER A 100 -10.95 8.87 10.93
C SER A 100 -9.98 7.83 10.33
N GLY A 101 -8.84 8.29 9.80
CA GLY A 101 -7.81 7.41 9.26
C GLY A 101 -7.18 6.50 10.31
N GLY A 102 -7.04 6.97 11.56
CA GLY A 102 -6.57 6.18 12.70
C GLY A 102 -7.49 5.01 13.02
N GLU A 103 -8.80 5.18 12.91
CA GLU A 103 -9.78 4.11 13.09
C GLU A 103 -9.63 3.02 12.01
N VAL A 104 -9.54 3.42 10.74
CA VAL A 104 -9.27 2.49 9.63
C VAL A 104 -7.96 1.76 9.83
N TRP A 105 -6.89 2.48 10.18
CA TRP A 105 -5.57 1.89 10.41
C TRP A 105 -5.59 0.89 11.57
N SER A 106 -6.25 1.22 12.69
CA SER A 106 -6.33 0.33 13.86
C SER A 106 -7.11 -0.95 13.55
N SER A 107 -8.18 -0.85 12.75
CA SER A 107 -8.95 -2.02 12.33
C SER A 107 -8.15 -2.99 11.45
N MET A 108 -7.18 -2.46 10.68
CA MET A 108 -6.29 -3.26 9.82
C MET A 108 -5.12 -3.89 10.58
N ARG A 109 -4.61 -3.22 11.63
CA ARG A 109 -3.31 -3.53 12.23
C ARG A 109 -3.34 -4.01 13.66
N MET A 110 -4.36 -3.64 14.44
CA MET A 110 -4.40 -3.89 15.89
C MET A 110 -5.36 -5.02 16.29
N GLN A 111 -6.11 -5.59 15.36
CA GLN A 111 -6.96 -6.73 15.69
C GLN A 111 -6.09 -8.00 15.79
N GLU A 112 -6.37 -8.86 16.74
CA GLU A 112 -5.70 -10.16 16.83
C GLU A 112 -6.08 -11.05 15.64
N PRO A 113 -5.14 -11.87 15.14
CA PRO A 113 -5.42 -12.83 14.08
C PRO A 113 -6.52 -13.81 14.51
N GLU A 114 -7.35 -14.23 13.56
CA GLU A 114 -8.23 -15.37 13.83
C GLU A 114 -7.38 -16.62 14.13
N PRO A 115 -7.81 -17.50 15.05
CA PRO A 115 -7.05 -18.72 15.43
C PRO A 115 -6.75 -19.65 14.25
N GLN A 116 -7.44 -19.50 13.12
CA GLN A 116 -7.27 -20.29 11.90
C GLN A 116 -6.65 -19.48 10.75
N ALA A 117 -6.09 -18.31 11.03
CA ALA A 117 -5.39 -17.53 10.01
C ALA A 117 -4.27 -18.36 9.36
N LEU A 118 -4.13 -18.23 8.04
CA LEU A 118 -3.00 -18.82 7.34
C LEU A 118 -1.76 -17.94 7.59
N ARG A 119 -0.71 -18.53 8.15
CA ARG A 119 0.58 -17.83 8.30
C ARG A 119 1.41 -17.98 7.04
N VAL A 120 2.02 -16.88 6.59
CA VAL A 120 2.94 -16.85 5.45
C VAL A 120 4.12 -15.96 5.79
N GLU A 121 5.33 -16.52 5.77
CA GLU A 121 6.54 -15.69 5.81
C GLU A 121 6.80 -15.08 4.43
N VAL A 122 7.08 -13.76 4.41
CA VAL A 122 7.42 -13.01 3.21
C VAL A 122 8.82 -12.44 3.35
N THR A 123 9.73 -12.87 2.51
CA THR A 123 11.11 -12.36 2.52
C THR A 123 11.40 -11.60 1.24
N GLY A 124 11.78 -10.32 1.39
CA GLY A 124 12.33 -9.51 0.31
C GLY A 124 13.85 -9.67 0.24
N ALA A 125 14.36 -10.00 -0.95
CA ALA A 125 15.80 -10.06 -1.25
C ALA A 125 16.05 -9.40 -2.61
N GLN A 126 17.25 -8.90 -2.87
CA GLN A 126 17.63 -8.25 -4.13
C GLN A 126 17.77 -9.30 -5.26
N PHE A 127 16.86 -9.41 -6.23
CA PHE A 127 15.67 -8.57 -6.48
C PHE A 127 14.44 -9.48 -6.67
N GLN A 128 14.08 -10.22 -5.64
CA GLN A 128 13.04 -11.24 -5.68
C GLN A 128 12.24 -11.29 -4.37
N TRP A 129 11.00 -11.75 -4.46
CA TRP A 129 10.15 -12.08 -3.32
C TRP A 129 10.12 -13.58 -3.09
N TYR A 130 10.20 -14.00 -1.84
CA TYR A 130 9.98 -15.37 -1.40
C TYR A 130 8.79 -15.43 -0.46
N PHE A 131 7.93 -16.38 -0.69
CA PHE A 131 6.74 -16.65 0.12
C PHE A 131 6.85 -18.06 0.64
N ARG A 132 6.94 -18.21 1.96
CA ARG A 132 7.09 -19.47 2.64
C ARG A 132 5.85 -19.80 3.43
N TYR A 133 5.38 -21.01 3.30
CA TYR A 133 4.21 -21.55 3.98
C TYR A 133 4.67 -22.64 4.93
N PRO A 134 4.14 -22.72 6.17
CA PRO A 134 4.40 -23.86 7.02
C PRO A 134 3.70 -25.06 6.39
N GLY A 135 4.35 -26.20 6.44
CA GLY A 135 3.81 -27.44 5.91
C GLY A 135 2.63 -27.98 6.73
N ALA A 136 2.46 -29.29 6.70
CA ALA A 136 1.37 -29.95 7.38
C ALA A 136 1.43 -29.84 8.93
N ASP A 137 2.62 -29.63 9.49
CA ASP A 137 2.83 -29.47 10.92
C ASP A 137 2.48 -28.04 11.42
N GLY A 138 2.32 -27.06 10.51
CA GLY A 138 2.01 -25.67 10.81
C GLY A 138 3.16 -24.91 11.47
N ILE A 139 4.39 -25.41 11.41
CA ILE A 139 5.58 -24.85 12.08
C ILE A 139 6.64 -24.52 11.04
N PHE A 140 7.10 -23.27 11.01
CA PHE A 140 8.23 -22.90 10.17
C PHE A 140 9.55 -23.48 10.69
N GLY A 141 10.33 -24.10 9.83
CA GLY A 141 11.70 -24.52 10.14
C GLY A 141 12.61 -23.32 10.38
N ARG A 142 13.71 -23.54 11.08
CA ARG A 142 14.70 -22.49 11.38
C ARG A 142 15.38 -21.98 10.13
N VAL A 143 15.60 -20.69 10.10
CA VAL A 143 16.39 -20.00 9.07
C VAL A 143 17.75 -19.62 9.65
N ASP A 144 18.81 -19.97 8.96
CA ASP A 144 20.19 -19.63 9.32
C ASP A 144 20.80 -18.73 8.23
N PRO A 145 21.11 -17.46 8.54
CA PRO A 145 21.70 -16.55 7.57
C PRO A 145 23.02 -17.05 6.96
N GLN A 146 23.74 -17.92 7.64
CA GLN A 146 24.99 -18.50 7.14
C GLN A 146 24.76 -19.57 6.05
N LYS A 147 23.52 -20.04 5.91
CA LYS A 147 23.11 -21.05 4.93
C LYS A 147 22.41 -20.46 3.71
N PHE A 148 22.34 -19.12 3.61
CA PHE A 148 21.84 -18.49 2.39
C PHE A 148 22.68 -18.91 1.20
N SER A 149 22.03 -19.41 0.19
CA SER A 149 22.65 -19.74 -1.09
C SER A 149 22.03 -18.88 -2.21
N LYS A 150 22.68 -18.91 -3.37
CA LYS A 150 22.08 -18.24 -4.53
C LYS A 150 20.77 -18.92 -4.91
N PRO A 151 19.80 -18.19 -5.51
CA PRO A 151 18.53 -18.77 -5.92
C PRO A 151 18.65 -20.05 -6.75
N GLU A 152 19.70 -20.14 -7.58
CA GLU A 152 19.98 -21.29 -8.44
C GLU A 152 20.41 -22.54 -7.64
N GLU A 153 20.87 -22.36 -6.41
CA GLU A 153 21.32 -23.43 -5.50
C GLU A 153 20.19 -23.96 -4.61
N GLY A 154 18.99 -23.34 -4.70
CA GLY A 154 17.74 -23.85 -4.13
C GLY A 154 17.45 -23.49 -2.68
N ASN A 155 18.38 -22.87 -1.93
CA ASN A 155 18.13 -22.45 -0.54
C ASN A 155 18.29 -20.92 -0.32
N GLY A 156 17.56 -20.15 -1.09
CA GLY A 156 17.61 -18.69 -1.02
C GLY A 156 17.16 -18.08 0.31
N LEU A 157 16.48 -18.85 1.15
CA LEU A 157 16.02 -18.41 2.49
C LEU A 157 16.94 -18.90 3.62
N GLY A 158 17.90 -19.80 3.34
CA GLY A 158 18.77 -20.38 4.37
C GLY A 158 18.03 -21.28 5.35
N ILE A 159 17.01 -22.00 4.91
CA ILE A 159 16.29 -22.98 5.74
C ILE A 159 17.27 -24.05 6.18
N ASP A 160 17.29 -24.40 7.48
CA ASP A 160 18.18 -25.42 8.00
C ASP A 160 17.71 -26.82 7.58
N PRO A 161 18.44 -27.53 6.71
CA PRO A 161 18.04 -28.84 6.23
C PRO A 161 18.06 -29.94 7.34
N ASN A 162 18.67 -29.62 8.48
CA ASN A 162 18.69 -30.53 9.63
C ASN A 162 17.52 -30.32 10.59
N ASP A 163 16.73 -29.25 10.38
CA ASP A 163 15.55 -29.00 11.18
C ASP A 163 14.36 -29.78 10.61
N PRO A 164 13.77 -30.71 11.37
CA PRO A 164 12.64 -31.51 10.90
C PRO A 164 11.43 -30.63 10.51
N ALA A 165 11.18 -29.52 11.22
CA ALA A 165 10.06 -28.62 10.97
C ALA A 165 10.17 -27.89 9.61
N GLY A 166 11.36 -27.73 9.06
CA GLY A 166 11.54 -27.08 7.76
C GLY A 166 11.42 -28.00 6.54
N ARG A 167 11.22 -29.30 6.75
CA ARG A 167 11.23 -30.28 5.65
C ARG A 167 9.96 -30.24 4.80
N ASP A 168 8.84 -29.83 5.38
CA ASP A 168 7.55 -29.72 4.71
C ASP A 168 7.17 -28.25 4.40
N ASP A 169 8.04 -27.30 4.73
CA ASP A 169 7.85 -25.91 4.35
C ASP A 169 7.81 -25.75 2.82
N VAL A 170 6.81 -25.04 2.31
CA VAL A 170 6.70 -24.77 0.88
C VAL A 170 7.18 -23.35 0.58
N VAL A 171 8.18 -23.22 -0.28
CA VAL A 171 8.71 -21.91 -0.74
C VAL A 171 8.25 -21.64 -2.17
N SER A 172 7.71 -20.46 -2.40
CA SER A 172 7.21 -20.03 -3.70
C SER A 172 7.68 -18.60 -4.01
N THR A 173 7.76 -18.26 -5.29
CA THR A 173 7.97 -16.89 -5.79
C THR A 173 6.65 -16.18 -6.13
N SER A 174 5.52 -16.85 -5.95
CA SER A 174 4.17 -16.28 -6.06
C SER A 174 3.44 -16.44 -4.73
N LEU A 175 2.76 -15.41 -4.29
CA LEU A 175 1.95 -15.41 -3.07
C LEU A 175 0.61 -16.09 -3.35
N MET A 176 0.44 -17.33 -2.89
CA MET A 176 -0.80 -18.10 -3.02
C MET A 176 -1.70 -17.86 -1.80
N LEU A 177 -2.92 -17.41 -2.02
CA LEU A 177 -3.84 -17.03 -0.95
C LEU A 177 -5.22 -17.69 -1.16
N PRO A 178 -5.80 -18.32 -0.14
CA PRO A 178 -7.21 -18.72 -0.17
C PRO A 178 -8.11 -17.48 -0.03
N VAL A 179 -9.19 -17.45 -0.83
CA VAL A 179 -10.18 -16.36 -0.76
C VAL A 179 -11.00 -16.43 0.53
N ASN A 180 -11.38 -15.27 1.07
CA ASN A 180 -12.20 -15.12 2.28
C ASN A 180 -11.61 -15.82 3.54
N ARG A 181 -10.30 -15.83 3.65
CA ARG A 181 -9.57 -16.32 4.81
C ARG A 181 -8.60 -15.26 5.32
N ASP A 182 -8.47 -15.13 6.63
CA ASP A 182 -7.46 -14.27 7.23
C ASP A 182 -6.06 -14.84 6.99
N ILE A 183 -5.17 -13.96 6.59
CA ILE A 183 -3.77 -14.27 6.33
C ILE A 183 -2.91 -13.42 7.28
N GLU A 184 -2.05 -14.07 8.02
CA GLU A 184 -1.00 -13.45 8.81
C GLU A 184 0.30 -13.46 8.00
N LEU A 185 0.87 -12.28 7.76
CA LEU A 185 2.11 -12.12 7.01
C LEU A 185 3.24 -11.73 7.95
N ASP A 186 4.28 -12.56 8.02
CA ASP A 186 5.54 -12.29 8.71
C ASP A 186 6.56 -11.74 7.71
N LEU A 187 6.70 -10.41 7.65
CA LEU A 187 7.55 -9.74 6.67
C LEU A 187 8.97 -9.56 7.17
N ARG A 188 9.95 -9.94 6.35
CA ARG A 188 11.38 -9.84 6.64
C ARG A 188 12.15 -9.28 5.44
N GLY A 189 13.18 -8.48 5.70
CA GLY A 189 14.19 -8.08 4.71
C GLY A 189 15.44 -8.95 4.88
N GLN A 190 15.95 -9.52 3.78
CA GLN A 190 17.18 -10.35 3.83
C GLN A 190 18.44 -9.49 3.79
N ASP A 191 18.46 -8.45 2.98
CA ASP A 191 19.66 -7.66 2.62
C ASP A 191 19.46 -6.16 2.88
N VAL A 192 18.48 -5.54 2.23
CA VAL A 192 18.14 -4.12 2.37
C VAL A 192 16.64 -3.99 2.68
N ILE A 193 16.17 -2.77 2.88
CA ILE A 193 14.73 -2.51 3.02
C ILE A 193 14.06 -2.68 1.66
N HIS A 194 12.98 -3.47 1.63
CA HIS A 194 12.03 -3.57 0.52
C HIS A 194 10.63 -3.18 1.04
N SER A 195 9.65 -3.06 0.16
CA SER A 195 8.26 -2.83 0.56
C SER A 195 7.33 -3.69 -0.25
N LEU A 196 6.63 -4.59 0.41
CA LEU A 196 5.60 -5.42 -0.23
C LEU A 196 4.39 -4.54 -0.53
N PHE A 197 4.11 -4.33 -1.80
CA PHE A 197 3.00 -3.51 -2.26
C PHE A 197 2.07 -4.29 -3.17
N ILE A 198 0.80 -4.42 -2.77
CA ILE A 198 -0.28 -5.07 -3.51
C ILE A 198 -1.40 -4.04 -3.73
N PRO A 199 -1.34 -3.24 -4.81
CA PRO A 199 -2.26 -2.11 -5.02
C PRO A 199 -3.73 -2.48 -4.95
N ALA A 200 -4.13 -3.60 -5.56
CA ALA A 200 -5.50 -4.08 -5.56
C ALA A 200 -6.04 -4.44 -4.16
N MET A 201 -5.16 -4.79 -3.22
CA MET A 201 -5.51 -5.11 -1.83
C MET A 201 -5.39 -3.91 -0.89
N ARG A 202 -4.98 -2.73 -1.38
CA ARG A 202 -4.65 -1.53 -0.57
C ARG A 202 -3.62 -1.83 0.52
N PHE A 203 -2.72 -2.76 0.22
CA PHE A 203 -1.71 -3.24 1.15
C PHE A 203 -0.33 -2.73 0.77
N LYS A 204 0.36 -2.12 1.72
CA LYS A 204 1.77 -1.74 1.63
C LYS A 204 2.43 -1.91 2.99
N GLN A 205 3.53 -2.64 3.05
CA GLN A 205 4.32 -2.81 4.26
C GLN A 205 5.79 -3.02 3.92
N ASP A 206 6.65 -2.28 4.61
CA ASP A 206 8.10 -2.42 4.47
C ASP A 206 8.59 -3.72 5.13
N THR A 207 9.62 -4.31 4.53
CA THR A 207 10.37 -5.44 5.06
C THR A 207 11.76 -4.95 5.44
N VAL A 208 12.09 -5.02 6.73
CA VAL A 208 13.32 -4.42 7.28
C VAL A 208 14.27 -5.51 7.74
N PRO A 209 15.55 -5.50 7.33
CA PRO A 209 16.55 -6.45 7.80
C PRO A 209 16.66 -6.46 9.33
N GLY A 210 16.70 -7.67 9.90
CA GLY A 210 16.79 -7.86 11.36
C GLY A 210 15.46 -7.69 12.11
N MET A 211 14.35 -7.40 11.41
CA MET A 211 13.02 -7.32 12.01
C MET A 211 12.07 -8.34 11.39
N THR A 212 11.13 -8.84 12.18
CA THR A 212 9.92 -9.51 11.69
C THR A 212 8.76 -8.57 11.94
N ILE A 213 8.06 -8.20 10.87
CA ILE A 213 6.91 -7.29 10.94
C ILE A 213 5.65 -8.10 10.65
N GLU A 214 4.86 -8.32 11.69
CA GLU A 214 3.59 -9.01 11.59
C GLU A 214 2.51 -8.08 11.05
N THR A 215 1.73 -8.55 10.10
CA THR A 215 0.62 -7.80 9.51
C THR A 215 -0.43 -8.75 8.95
N ARG A 216 -1.55 -8.21 8.51
CA ARG A 216 -2.71 -9.00 8.09
C ARG A 216 -3.20 -8.63 6.72
N LEU A 217 -3.77 -9.62 6.06
CA LEU A 217 -4.40 -9.48 4.76
C LEU A 217 -5.65 -10.38 4.72
N HIS A 218 -6.74 -9.88 4.12
CA HIS A 218 -7.95 -10.66 3.92
C HIS A 218 -8.44 -10.49 2.48
N PRO A 219 -8.04 -11.37 1.56
CA PRO A 219 -8.45 -11.30 0.16
C PRO A 219 -9.91 -11.71 -0.02
N THR A 220 -10.68 -10.95 -0.80
CA THR A 220 -12.13 -11.17 -0.98
C THR A 220 -12.53 -11.58 -2.39
N GLN A 221 -11.61 -11.53 -3.37
CA GLN A 221 -11.90 -11.85 -4.75
C GLN A 221 -10.85 -12.77 -5.35
N LEU A 222 -11.29 -13.77 -6.11
CA LEU A 222 -10.42 -14.65 -6.88
C LEU A 222 -9.71 -13.87 -8.00
N GLY A 223 -8.45 -14.23 -8.29
CA GLY A 223 -7.72 -13.63 -9.40
C GLY A 223 -6.21 -13.58 -9.17
N ASN A 224 -5.52 -12.94 -10.13
CA ASN A 224 -4.09 -12.69 -10.04
C ASN A 224 -3.87 -11.17 -9.92
N PHE A 225 -3.16 -10.77 -8.88
CA PHE A 225 -2.90 -9.38 -8.56
C PHE A 225 -1.40 -9.12 -8.53
N GLU A 226 -0.98 -7.96 -9.02
CA GLU A 226 0.42 -7.60 -9.07
C GLU A 226 0.96 -7.28 -7.67
N ILE A 227 2.18 -7.78 -7.41
CA ILE A 227 3.03 -7.38 -6.31
C ILE A 227 4.22 -6.61 -6.89
N ALA A 228 4.53 -5.46 -6.32
CA ALA A 228 5.70 -4.67 -6.65
C ALA A 228 6.50 -4.33 -5.39
N CYS A 229 7.79 -4.07 -5.56
CA CYS A 229 8.57 -3.44 -4.52
C CYS A 229 8.31 -1.94 -4.54
N ALA A 230 7.94 -1.35 -3.40
CA ALA A 230 7.64 0.07 -3.26
C ALA A 230 8.65 0.82 -2.35
N GLU A 231 9.85 0.26 -2.15
CA GLU A 231 11.00 0.90 -1.49
C GLU A 231 12.26 0.67 -2.32
N LEU A 232 13.02 1.74 -2.58
CA LEU A 232 14.20 1.68 -3.46
C LEU A 232 15.27 0.77 -2.86
N CYS A 233 15.42 -0.42 -3.43
CA CYS A 233 16.27 -1.49 -2.93
C CYS A 233 17.54 -1.74 -3.77
N GLY A 234 17.78 -0.97 -4.82
CA GLY A 234 18.97 -1.07 -5.67
C GLY A 234 18.65 -1.05 -7.17
N THR A 235 19.62 -1.41 -8.01
CA THR A 235 19.54 -1.28 -9.47
C THR A 235 18.46 -2.15 -10.12
N GLY A 236 18.04 -3.24 -9.47
CA GLY A 236 16.97 -4.13 -9.94
C GLY A 236 15.59 -3.82 -9.37
N HIS A 237 15.43 -2.74 -8.59
CA HIS A 237 14.19 -2.36 -7.94
C HIS A 237 12.98 -2.34 -8.89
N TYR A 238 13.11 -1.75 -10.07
CA TYR A 238 12.04 -1.60 -11.05
C TYR A 238 11.47 -2.93 -11.58
N ARG A 239 12.22 -4.03 -11.47
CA ARG A 239 11.83 -5.37 -11.92
C ARG A 239 11.49 -6.34 -10.79
N MET A 240 11.59 -5.92 -9.53
CA MET A 240 11.28 -6.74 -8.37
C MET A 240 9.76 -6.85 -8.21
N ARG A 241 9.18 -7.83 -8.92
CA ARG A 241 7.74 -8.08 -9.02
C ARG A 241 7.43 -9.53 -8.65
N ALA A 242 6.18 -9.76 -8.23
CA ALA A 242 5.60 -11.08 -8.03
C ALA A 242 4.09 -11.04 -8.33
N LEU A 243 3.41 -12.17 -8.16
CA LEU A 243 1.95 -12.26 -8.26
C LEU A 243 1.36 -12.75 -6.94
N ALA A 244 0.32 -12.06 -6.48
CA ALA A 244 -0.61 -12.58 -5.48
C ALA A 244 -1.73 -13.32 -6.22
N ARG A 245 -1.81 -14.63 -6.03
CA ARG A 245 -2.81 -15.50 -6.66
C ARG A 245 -3.85 -15.88 -5.62
N VAL A 246 -5.02 -15.28 -5.72
CA VAL A 246 -6.14 -15.60 -4.85
C VAL A 246 -6.96 -16.71 -5.49
N VAL A 247 -7.05 -17.84 -4.80
CA VAL A 247 -7.67 -19.09 -5.27
C VAL A 247 -8.71 -19.59 -4.29
N THR A 248 -9.49 -20.61 -4.66
CA THR A 248 -10.38 -21.28 -3.71
C THR A 248 -9.58 -22.08 -2.67
N GLU A 249 -10.18 -22.36 -1.51
CA GLU A 249 -9.55 -23.18 -0.46
C GLU A 249 -9.12 -24.55 -1.02
N GLN A 250 -9.94 -25.17 -1.87
CA GLN A 250 -9.61 -26.45 -2.49
C GLN A 250 -8.37 -26.36 -3.41
N GLN A 251 -8.29 -25.31 -4.19
CA GLN A 251 -7.15 -25.07 -5.07
C GLN A 251 -5.89 -24.78 -4.28
N PHE A 252 -6.00 -24.03 -3.18
CA PHE A 252 -4.90 -23.75 -2.28
C PHE A 252 -4.37 -25.04 -1.65
N ALA A 253 -5.24 -25.87 -1.07
CA ALA A 253 -4.85 -27.14 -0.44
C ALA A 253 -4.20 -28.11 -1.45
N ALA A 254 -4.74 -28.18 -2.66
CA ALA A 254 -4.16 -29.01 -3.73
C ALA A 254 -2.76 -28.50 -4.15
N TRP A 255 -2.61 -27.18 -4.25
CA TRP A 255 -1.34 -26.54 -4.58
C TRP A 255 -0.29 -26.81 -3.49
N LEU A 256 -0.64 -26.61 -2.21
CA LEU A 256 0.25 -26.84 -1.07
C LEU A 256 0.76 -28.29 -1.07
N LYS A 257 -0.16 -29.25 -1.12
CA LYS A 257 0.18 -30.68 -1.17
C LYS A 257 1.08 -31.08 -2.35
N ALA A 258 0.87 -30.46 -3.52
CA ALA A 258 1.69 -30.73 -4.69
C ALA A 258 3.13 -30.20 -4.55
N HIS A 259 3.35 -29.15 -3.77
CA HIS A 259 4.67 -28.55 -3.57
C HIS A 259 5.41 -29.12 -2.37
N GLU A 260 4.72 -29.60 -1.34
CA GLU A 260 5.32 -30.41 -0.26
C GLU A 260 5.98 -31.68 -0.81
N ALA A 261 5.40 -32.30 -1.84
CA ALA A 261 5.92 -33.53 -2.44
C ALA A 261 7.14 -33.32 -3.37
N GLN A 262 7.54 -32.07 -3.65
CA GLN A 262 8.64 -31.73 -4.57
C GLN A 262 9.92 -31.28 -3.85
N GLN A 263 9.89 -31.17 -2.53
CA GLN A 263 11.05 -30.85 -1.68
C GLN A 263 11.62 -32.10 -1.01
#